data_ff25e6e6edc7bc78ecc7b1e704b00721
#
_entry.id   ff25e6e6edc7bc78ecc7b1e704b00721
#
_cell.length_a   1.000
_cell.length_b   1.000
_cell.length_c   1.000
_cell.angle_alpha   90.00
_cell.angle_beta   90.00
_cell.angle_gamma   90.00
#
_symmetry.space_group_name_H-M   'P 1'
#
loop_
_entity.id
_entity.type
_entity.pdbx_description
1 polymer ?
#
loop_
_entity_poly.entity_id
_entity_poly.type
_entity_poly.pdbx_seq_one_letter_code
_entity_poly.pdbx_strand_id
1 'polypeptide(L)'
;MKVTDTIKYVGVNDHQVDLFEGQYKVPNGMSYNSYVILDEKIAVMDTVDANFTHQWLDNIQQVLENRKPDYLIVQHMEPDHAANIANFLKAYPDTTVVATAKAFNMIDNFFELKLEGQKIEMGNGGTLSLGYHQLTFVFAPMVHWPEVMVTYDSTEKVLFSADGFGKFGALDVDEPWDDEARRYFIGIVGKYGVQVQNLLKVAATLDIQTICPLHGPVLNENLGHYIGLYDTWSSYTPEEDGIVIAYTSIYGHT
;
A
#
# COMPACT_ATOMS: atom_id res chain seq x y z
N MET A 1 -14.93 -4.37 4.15
CA MET A 1 -14.21 -4.44 5.46
C MET A 1 -14.26 -3.08 6.12
N LYS A 2 -14.43 -2.99 7.44
CA LYS A 2 -14.43 -1.72 8.19
C LYS A 2 -13.05 -1.53 8.81
N VAL A 3 -12.40 -0.40 8.55
CA VAL A 3 -11.15 -0.02 9.25
C VAL A 3 -11.52 0.69 10.55
N THR A 4 -12.18 1.86 10.42
CA THR A 4 -12.74 2.62 11.54
C THR A 4 -14.13 3.15 11.16
N ASP A 5 -14.72 4.02 11.97
CA ASP A 5 -16.00 4.66 11.61
C ASP A 5 -15.86 5.69 10.49
N THR A 6 -14.67 6.26 10.32
CA THR A 6 -14.37 7.30 9.33
C THR A 6 -13.46 6.83 8.21
N ILE A 7 -12.69 5.75 8.39
CA ILE A 7 -11.83 5.15 7.36
C ILE A 7 -12.51 3.91 6.79
N LYS A 8 -12.75 3.92 5.48
CA LYS A 8 -13.45 2.87 4.74
C LYS A 8 -12.54 2.21 3.72
N TYR A 9 -12.58 0.89 3.66
CA TYR A 9 -11.93 0.11 2.60
C TYR A 9 -12.76 0.17 1.31
N VAL A 10 -12.12 0.49 0.20
CA VAL A 10 -12.74 0.57 -1.12
C VAL A 10 -11.98 -0.23 -2.19
N GLY A 11 -10.99 -1.03 -1.79
CA GLY A 11 -10.19 -1.86 -2.68
C GLY A 11 -10.96 -3.00 -3.33
N VAL A 12 -10.24 -3.86 -4.04
CA VAL A 12 -10.77 -4.95 -4.85
C VAL A 12 -9.97 -6.25 -4.64
N ASN A 13 -10.58 -7.39 -4.98
CA ASN A 13 -9.92 -8.68 -5.05
C ASN A 13 -9.79 -9.12 -6.51
N ASP A 14 -8.60 -9.59 -6.90
CA ASP A 14 -8.30 -10.13 -8.22
C ASP A 14 -8.08 -11.65 -8.12
N HIS A 15 -9.00 -12.42 -8.71
CA HIS A 15 -8.91 -13.88 -8.83
C HIS A 15 -8.49 -14.33 -10.24
N GLN A 16 -8.13 -13.39 -11.12
CA GLN A 16 -7.77 -13.67 -12.50
C GLN A 16 -6.25 -13.66 -12.73
N VAL A 17 -5.51 -12.96 -11.86
CA VAL A 17 -4.05 -12.91 -11.92
C VAL A 17 -3.48 -14.28 -11.52
N ASP A 18 -2.63 -14.85 -12.37
CA ASP A 18 -1.91 -16.10 -12.11
C ASP A 18 -0.46 -15.86 -11.68
N LEU A 19 0.16 -14.80 -12.22
CA LEU A 19 1.53 -14.38 -11.91
C LEU A 19 1.56 -12.89 -11.55
N PHE A 20 1.68 -12.60 -10.28
CA PHE A 20 1.90 -11.23 -9.80
C PHE A 20 3.31 -10.76 -10.23
N GLU A 21 3.42 -9.52 -10.72
CA GLU A 21 4.63 -8.97 -11.38
C GLU A 21 5.19 -9.88 -12.50
N GLY A 22 4.37 -10.75 -13.09
CA GLY A 22 4.78 -11.68 -14.13
C GLY A 22 5.68 -12.83 -13.64
N GLN A 23 5.90 -13.00 -12.34
CA GLN A 23 6.82 -13.99 -11.79
C GLN A 23 6.32 -14.76 -10.55
N TYR A 24 5.51 -14.14 -9.70
CA TYR A 24 5.06 -14.78 -8.47
C TYR A 24 3.70 -15.43 -8.64
N LYS A 25 3.64 -16.76 -8.49
CA LYS A 25 2.35 -17.49 -8.50
C LYS A 25 1.49 -17.06 -7.35
N VAL A 26 0.24 -16.71 -7.64
CA VAL A 26 -0.75 -16.27 -6.66
C VAL A 26 -2.05 -17.08 -6.81
N PRO A 27 -2.04 -18.37 -6.41
CA PRO A 27 -3.18 -19.26 -6.62
C PRO A 27 -4.45 -18.81 -5.90
N ASN A 28 -4.31 -18.00 -4.84
CA ASN A 28 -5.40 -17.41 -4.08
C ASN A 28 -5.69 -15.96 -4.50
N GLY A 29 -5.23 -15.56 -5.70
CA GLY A 29 -5.42 -14.22 -6.23
C GLY A 29 -4.58 -13.15 -5.53
N MET A 30 -5.05 -11.90 -5.63
CA MET A 30 -4.40 -10.73 -5.05
C MET A 30 -5.46 -9.74 -4.56
N SER A 31 -5.16 -8.95 -3.56
CA SER A 31 -5.95 -7.77 -3.20
C SER A 31 -5.21 -6.50 -3.59
N TYR A 32 -5.92 -5.53 -4.16
CA TYR A 32 -5.43 -4.18 -4.39
C TYR A 32 -6.22 -3.25 -3.49
N ASN A 33 -5.56 -2.76 -2.45
CA ASN A 33 -6.23 -2.01 -1.39
C ASN A 33 -6.21 -0.52 -1.66
N SER A 34 -7.34 0.11 -1.41
CA SER A 34 -7.51 1.55 -1.42
C SER A 34 -8.47 1.92 -0.28
N TYR A 35 -8.32 3.12 0.26
CA TYR A 35 -9.11 3.55 1.41
C TYR A 35 -9.66 4.95 1.20
N VAL A 36 -10.80 5.24 1.82
CA VAL A 36 -11.39 6.59 1.87
C VAL A 36 -11.41 7.05 3.31
N ILE A 37 -10.85 8.22 3.58
CA ILE A 37 -10.93 8.91 4.87
C ILE A 37 -12.05 9.96 4.76
N LEU A 38 -13.13 9.74 5.49
CA LEU A 38 -14.30 10.63 5.55
C LEU A 38 -14.13 11.65 6.66
N ASP A 39 -14.00 12.91 6.29
CA ASP A 39 -13.81 14.03 7.20
C ASP A 39 -14.44 15.31 6.61
N GLU A 40 -14.12 16.51 7.13
CA GLU A 40 -14.44 17.79 6.50
C GLU A 40 -13.90 17.83 5.08
N LYS A 41 -12.61 17.45 4.92
CA LYS A 41 -11.95 17.15 3.66
C LYS A 41 -11.84 15.64 3.48
N ILE A 42 -12.20 15.13 2.32
CA ILE A 42 -12.14 13.70 2.01
C ILE A 42 -10.85 13.38 1.28
N ALA A 43 -10.14 12.34 1.76
CA ALA A 43 -8.97 11.81 1.06
C ALA A 43 -9.23 10.37 0.61
N VAL A 44 -8.78 10.06 -0.62
CA VAL A 44 -8.67 8.69 -1.14
C VAL A 44 -7.20 8.30 -1.13
N MET A 45 -6.89 7.13 -0.57
CA MET A 45 -5.54 6.59 -0.42
C MET A 45 -5.27 5.59 -1.52
N ASP A 46 -4.36 5.93 -2.43
CA ASP A 46 -3.95 5.16 -3.60
C ASP A 46 -5.11 4.72 -4.51
N THR A 47 -4.78 4.08 -5.61
CA THR A 47 -5.75 3.51 -6.54
C THR A 47 -5.59 1.98 -6.61
N VAL A 48 -6.11 1.33 -7.61
CA VAL A 48 -6.04 -0.10 -7.82
C VAL A 48 -5.61 -0.43 -9.25
N ASP A 49 -5.39 -1.71 -9.57
CA ASP A 49 -5.07 -2.18 -10.91
C ASP A 49 -6.11 -1.75 -11.96
N ALA A 50 -5.65 -1.50 -13.18
CA ALA A 50 -6.47 -0.97 -14.29
C ALA A 50 -7.68 -1.83 -14.64
N ASN A 51 -7.59 -3.15 -14.45
CA ASN A 51 -8.68 -4.08 -14.75
C ASN A 51 -9.91 -3.86 -13.84
N PHE A 52 -9.73 -3.21 -12.70
CA PHE A 52 -10.77 -3.00 -11.68
C PHE A 52 -11.28 -1.56 -11.59
N THR A 53 -10.98 -0.72 -12.58
CA THR A 53 -11.36 0.71 -12.61
C THR A 53 -12.84 0.94 -12.23
N HIS A 54 -13.76 0.24 -12.87
CA HIS A 54 -15.20 0.44 -12.65
C HIS A 54 -15.62 0.02 -11.26
N GLN A 55 -15.22 -1.18 -10.83
CA GLN A 55 -15.55 -1.70 -9.50
C GLN A 55 -15.02 -0.79 -8.38
N TRP A 56 -13.79 -0.31 -8.52
CA TRP A 56 -13.18 0.59 -7.55
C TRP A 56 -13.87 1.94 -7.47
N LEU A 57 -14.20 2.56 -8.62
CA LEU A 57 -14.94 3.82 -8.65
C LEU A 57 -16.36 3.67 -8.06
N ASP A 58 -17.04 2.54 -8.32
CA ASP A 58 -18.34 2.23 -7.72
C ASP A 58 -18.22 2.07 -6.19
N ASN A 59 -17.17 1.40 -5.69
CA ASN A 59 -16.90 1.27 -4.26
C ASN A 59 -16.71 2.64 -3.60
N ILE A 60 -15.92 3.53 -4.23
CA ILE A 60 -15.72 4.90 -3.77
C ILE A 60 -17.05 5.66 -3.75
N GLN A 61 -17.82 5.61 -4.84
CA GLN A 61 -19.09 6.33 -4.94
C GLN A 61 -20.08 5.92 -3.84
N GLN A 62 -20.15 4.62 -3.52
CA GLN A 62 -21.00 4.12 -2.44
C GLN A 62 -20.60 4.70 -1.08
N VAL A 63 -19.30 4.84 -0.80
CA VAL A 63 -18.79 5.41 0.45
C VAL A 63 -18.98 6.92 0.50
N LEU A 64 -18.80 7.61 -0.61
CA LEU A 64 -18.91 9.06 -0.70
C LEU A 64 -20.37 9.54 -0.67
N GLU A 65 -21.32 8.68 -1.06
CA GLU A 65 -22.72 9.03 -1.27
C GLU A 65 -22.87 10.22 -2.24
N ASN A 66 -23.10 11.42 -1.73
CA ASN A 66 -23.23 12.65 -2.52
C ASN A 66 -22.05 13.61 -2.36
N ARG A 67 -21.01 13.22 -1.62
CA ARG A 67 -19.80 14.02 -1.41
C ARG A 67 -18.78 13.78 -2.51
N LYS A 68 -17.77 14.64 -2.60
CA LYS A 68 -16.65 14.50 -3.53
C LYS A 68 -15.34 14.43 -2.75
N PRO A 69 -14.33 13.70 -3.26
CA PRO A 69 -13.01 13.69 -2.65
C PRO A 69 -12.28 15.01 -2.90
N ASP A 70 -11.64 15.54 -1.87
CA ASP A 70 -10.77 16.71 -1.95
C ASP A 70 -9.35 16.31 -2.38
N TYR A 71 -8.90 15.13 -1.94
CA TYR A 71 -7.54 14.66 -2.16
C TYR A 71 -7.50 13.23 -2.68
N LEU A 72 -6.55 12.98 -3.60
CA LEU A 72 -6.01 11.67 -3.93
C LEU A 72 -4.58 11.62 -3.42
N ILE A 73 -4.32 10.81 -2.41
CA ILE A 73 -2.99 10.62 -1.84
C ILE A 73 -2.35 9.41 -2.53
N VAL A 74 -1.24 9.64 -3.23
CA VAL A 74 -0.50 8.60 -3.97
C VAL A 74 0.78 8.30 -3.22
N GLN A 75 0.78 7.14 -2.54
CA GLN A 75 1.93 6.67 -1.76
C GLN A 75 2.91 5.89 -2.61
N HIS A 76 2.40 5.18 -3.65
CA HIS A 76 3.17 4.29 -4.49
C HIS A 76 2.72 4.37 -5.96
N MET A 77 3.69 4.25 -6.87
CA MET A 77 3.47 4.44 -8.31
C MET A 77 3.50 3.14 -9.12
N GLU A 78 3.58 1.98 -8.47
CA GLU A 78 3.41 0.72 -9.17
C GLU A 78 2.03 0.65 -9.84
N PRO A 79 1.91 0.09 -11.05
CA PRO A 79 0.65 0.16 -11.82
C PRO A 79 -0.59 -0.37 -11.10
N ASP A 80 -0.44 -1.38 -10.25
CA ASP A 80 -1.54 -1.94 -9.48
C ASP A 80 -2.06 -1.03 -8.34
N HIS A 81 -1.36 0.10 -8.08
CA HIS A 81 -1.78 1.15 -7.14
C HIS A 81 -1.93 2.51 -7.81
N ALA A 82 -1.42 2.70 -9.04
CA ALA A 82 -1.36 3.98 -9.70
C ALA A 82 -2.14 4.05 -11.03
N ALA A 83 -2.46 2.92 -11.66
CA ALA A 83 -3.03 2.88 -13.02
C ALA A 83 -4.34 3.67 -13.16
N ASN A 84 -5.08 3.88 -12.08
CA ASN A 84 -6.35 4.58 -12.11
C ASN A 84 -6.29 6.07 -11.74
N ILE A 85 -5.11 6.67 -11.57
CA ILE A 85 -4.97 8.11 -11.27
C ILE A 85 -5.70 8.95 -12.31
N ALA A 86 -5.47 8.70 -13.60
CA ALA A 86 -6.13 9.43 -14.69
C ALA A 86 -7.65 9.22 -14.72
N ASN A 87 -8.12 7.99 -14.51
CA ASN A 87 -9.54 7.66 -14.47
C ASN A 87 -10.24 8.31 -13.28
N PHE A 88 -9.57 8.32 -12.13
CA PHE A 88 -10.07 8.98 -10.92
C PHE A 88 -10.24 10.48 -11.12
N LEU A 89 -9.24 11.16 -11.66
CA LEU A 89 -9.30 12.61 -11.93
C LEU A 89 -10.33 12.95 -13.01
N LYS A 90 -10.61 12.03 -13.94
CA LYS A 90 -11.71 12.20 -14.88
C LYS A 90 -13.08 12.10 -14.20
N ALA A 91 -13.24 11.22 -13.21
CA ALA A 91 -14.47 11.09 -12.43
C ALA A 91 -14.63 12.23 -11.40
N TYR A 92 -13.53 12.70 -10.83
CA TYR A 92 -13.48 13.73 -9.78
C TYR A 92 -12.49 14.85 -10.16
N PRO A 93 -12.85 15.72 -11.12
CA PRO A 93 -11.91 16.67 -11.73
C PRO A 93 -11.44 17.79 -10.80
N ASP A 94 -12.11 18.00 -9.67
CA ASP A 94 -11.76 19.03 -8.68
C ASP A 94 -10.76 18.51 -7.61
N THR A 95 -10.38 17.22 -7.67
CA THR A 95 -9.50 16.59 -6.68
C THR A 95 -8.05 17.06 -6.82
N THR A 96 -7.40 17.33 -5.70
CA THR A 96 -5.97 17.63 -5.63
C THR A 96 -5.16 16.36 -5.36
N VAL A 97 -4.14 16.09 -6.17
CA VAL A 97 -3.22 14.96 -5.96
C VAL A 97 -2.15 15.35 -4.96
N VAL A 98 -1.91 14.49 -3.98
CA VAL A 98 -0.88 14.65 -2.94
C VAL A 98 0.14 13.51 -3.09
N ALA A 99 1.39 13.85 -3.38
CA ALA A 99 2.43 12.86 -3.64
C ALA A 99 3.83 13.43 -3.40
N THR A 100 4.86 12.59 -3.46
CA THR A 100 6.25 13.04 -3.46
C THR A 100 6.64 13.67 -4.81
N ALA A 101 7.70 14.48 -4.85
CA ALA A 101 8.25 15.04 -6.10
C ALA A 101 8.59 13.94 -7.12
N LYS A 102 9.12 12.80 -6.64
CA LYS A 102 9.44 11.66 -7.52
C LYS A 102 8.18 11.01 -8.11
N ALA A 103 7.14 10.83 -7.30
CA ALA A 103 5.87 10.29 -7.76
C ALA A 103 5.23 11.21 -8.81
N PHE A 104 5.29 12.53 -8.66
CA PHE A 104 4.83 13.47 -9.69
C PHE A 104 5.59 13.34 -11.01
N ASN A 105 6.91 13.17 -10.96
CA ASN A 105 7.69 12.90 -12.19
C ASN A 105 7.26 11.57 -12.85
N MET A 106 6.90 10.57 -12.07
CA MET A 106 6.39 9.29 -12.60
C MET A 106 4.98 9.44 -13.16
N ILE A 107 4.09 10.20 -12.50
CA ILE A 107 2.75 10.52 -13.02
C ILE A 107 2.85 11.20 -14.39
N ASP A 108 3.72 12.20 -14.53
CA ASP A 108 3.94 12.89 -15.80
C ASP A 108 4.43 11.93 -16.91
N ASN A 109 5.30 10.97 -16.56
CA ASN A 109 5.84 10.00 -17.52
C ASN A 109 4.85 8.88 -17.87
N PHE A 110 4.02 8.44 -16.92
CA PHE A 110 3.11 7.30 -17.13
C PHE A 110 1.79 7.71 -17.79
N PHE A 111 1.30 8.92 -17.48
CA PHE A 111 -0.07 9.30 -17.84
C PHE A 111 -0.14 10.56 -18.72
N GLU A 112 0.97 11.25 -18.96
CA GLU A 112 0.99 12.55 -19.66
C GLU A 112 -0.01 13.57 -19.07
N LEU A 113 -0.24 13.50 -17.74
CA LEU A 113 -1.21 14.33 -17.03
C LEU A 113 -0.59 15.67 -16.67
N LYS A 114 -1.31 16.76 -17.02
CA LYS A 114 -0.96 18.11 -16.56
C LYS A 114 -1.80 18.43 -15.31
N LEU A 115 -1.16 18.33 -14.14
CA LEU A 115 -1.78 18.61 -12.84
C LEU A 115 -1.57 20.08 -12.43
N GLU A 116 -1.71 21.04 -13.36
CA GLU A 116 -1.52 22.46 -13.07
C GLU A 116 -2.54 22.94 -12.04
N GLY A 117 -2.07 23.37 -10.85
CA GLY A 117 -2.92 23.83 -9.75
C GLY A 117 -3.64 22.75 -8.96
N GLN A 118 -3.47 21.47 -9.32
CA GLN A 118 -4.12 20.32 -8.65
C GLN A 118 -3.12 19.36 -8.02
N LYS A 119 -1.98 19.85 -7.55
CA LYS A 119 -0.96 19.03 -6.91
C LYS A 119 -0.45 19.68 -5.62
N ILE A 120 -0.21 18.83 -4.62
CA ILE A 120 0.52 19.15 -3.40
C ILE A 120 1.73 18.22 -3.34
N GLU A 121 2.92 18.79 -3.51
CA GLU A 121 4.16 18.05 -3.35
C GLU A 121 4.51 17.95 -1.87
N MET A 122 4.54 16.71 -1.34
CA MET A 122 4.88 16.48 0.05
C MET A 122 6.37 16.31 0.24
N GLY A 123 6.89 16.97 1.28
CA GLY A 123 8.21 16.72 1.84
C GLY A 123 8.15 15.67 2.94
N ASN A 124 9.32 15.09 3.28
CA ASN A 124 9.41 14.14 4.40
C ASN A 124 9.04 14.82 5.73
N GLY A 125 8.13 14.23 6.48
CA GLY A 125 7.55 14.83 7.69
C GLY A 125 6.49 15.90 7.42
N GLY A 126 6.10 16.11 6.15
CA GLY A 126 5.01 17.02 5.79
C GLY A 126 3.69 16.56 6.39
N THR A 127 2.77 17.49 6.59
CA THR A 127 1.46 17.22 7.21
C THR A 127 0.31 17.73 6.35
N LEU A 128 -0.85 17.08 6.47
CA LEU A 128 -2.12 17.49 5.85
C LEU A 128 -3.25 17.31 6.85
N SER A 129 -3.98 18.37 7.14
CA SER A 129 -5.21 18.30 7.95
C SER A 129 -6.42 18.07 7.04
N LEU A 130 -7.26 17.10 7.42
CA LEU A 130 -8.56 16.89 6.78
C LEU A 130 -9.73 17.51 7.58
N GLY A 131 -9.42 18.09 8.73
CA GLY A 131 -10.34 18.58 9.76
C GLY A 131 -10.05 17.84 11.07
N TYR A 132 -10.71 16.73 11.33
CA TYR A 132 -10.47 15.84 12.46
C TYR A 132 -9.19 15.02 12.28
N HIS A 133 -9.00 14.38 11.13
CA HIS A 133 -7.80 13.58 10.82
C HIS A 133 -6.58 14.47 10.53
N GLN A 134 -5.43 14.06 11.11
CA GLN A 134 -4.15 14.75 10.94
C GLN A 134 -3.13 13.78 10.36
N LEU A 135 -2.85 13.94 9.08
CA LEU A 135 -1.97 13.07 8.32
C LEU A 135 -0.53 13.58 8.36
N THR A 136 0.42 12.70 8.59
CA THR A 136 1.87 12.94 8.50
C THR A 136 2.47 11.99 7.48
N PHE A 137 3.27 12.52 6.56
CA PHE A 137 3.88 11.75 5.47
C PHE A 137 5.34 11.45 5.78
N VAL A 138 5.72 10.19 5.72
CA VAL A 138 7.08 9.72 5.97
C VAL A 138 7.62 9.07 4.70
N PHE A 139 8.76 9.52 4.22
CA PHE A 139 9.39 8.91 3.05
C PHE A 139 9.93 7.52 3.39
N ALA A 140 9.63 6.58 2.53
CA ALA A 140 10.06 5.18 2.61
C ALA A 140 10.76 4.75 1.30
N PRO A 141 11.81 5.49 0.85
CA PRO A 141 12.42 5.23 -0.44
C PRO A 141 13.00 3.82 -0.49
N MET A 142 12.75 3.12 -1.60
CA MET A 142 13.12 1.73 -1.84
C MET A 142 12.38 0.70 -0.95
N VAL A 143 11.25 1.10 -0.37
CA VAL A 143 10.32 0.14 0.27
C VAL A 143 8.98 0.12 -0.51
N HIS A 144 8.90 -0.41 -1.80
CA HIS A 144 10.13 -0.98 -2.42
C HIS A 144 10.62 -0.14 -3.62
N TRP A 145 9.93 0.93 -4.03
CA TRP A 145 10.31 1.85 -5.10
C TRP A 145 10.84 3.18 -4.54
N PRO A 146 11.57 4.00 -5.36
CA PRO A 146 12.28 5.17 -4.85
C PRO A 146 11.39 6.35 -4.46
N GLU A 147 10.14 6.39 -4.89
CA GLU A 147 9.17 7.47 -4.63
C GLU A 147 8.28 7.22 -3.42
N VAL A 148 8.30 6.00 -2.86
CA VAL A 148 7.35 5.55 -1.84
C VAL A 148 7.36 6.46 -0.62
N MET A 149 6.17 6.81 -0.15
CA MET A 149 5.92 7.38 1.16
C MET A 149 4.84 6.56 1.89
N VAL A 150 4.86 6.57 3.18
CA VAL A 150 3.79 6.05 4.05
C VAL A 150 3.09 7.20 4.73
N THR A 151 1.84 7.01 5.12
CA THR A 151 1.01 8.06 5.72
C THR A 151 0.54 7.61 7.10
N TYR A 152 0.83 8.40 8.13
CA TYR A 152 0.35 8.15 9.48
C TYR A 152 -0.75 9.15 9.84
N ASP A 153 -1.93 8.64 10.17
CA ASP A 153 -3.00 9.40 10.81
C ASP A 153 -2.83 9.36 12.32
N SER A 154 -2.45 10.49 12.90
CA SER A 154 -2.21 10.60 14.34
C SER A 154 -3.51 10.61 15.16
N THR A 155 -4.65 10.88 14.54
CA THR A 155 -5.95 10.99 15.21
C THR A 155 -6.52 9.60 15.55
N GLU A 156 -6.59 8.71 14.58
CA GLU A 156 -7.06 7.33 14.77
C GLU A 156 -5.91 6.31 14.86
N LYS A 157 -4.64 6.78 14.85
CA LYS A 157 -3.43 5.98 15.01
C LYS A 157 -3.29 4.89 13.94
N VAL A 158 -3.62 5.26 12.70
CA VAL A 158 -3.60 4.39 11.54
C VAL A 158 -2.37 4.68 10.69
N LEU A 159 -1.62 3.65 10.36
CA LEU A 159 -0.53 3.70 9.39
C LEU A 159 -1.01 3.12 8.04
N PHE A 160 -1.06 3.94 7.01
CA PHE A 160 -1.15 3.49 5.62
C PHE A 160 0.28 3.22 5.15
N SER A 161 0.62 1.94 5.01
CA SER A 161 2.01 1.48 4.94
C SER A 161 2.54 1.25 3.53
N ALA A 162 1.82 1.71 2.51
CA ALA A 162 2.08 1.31 1.12
C ALA A 162 2.19 -0.23 1.05
N ASP A 163 3.19 -0.79 0.37
CA ASP A 163 3.41 -2.24 0.28
C ASP A 163 3.98 -2.87 1.55
N GLY A 164 4.39 -2.06 2.50
CA GLY A 164 4.84 -2.55 3.79
C GLY A 164 3.73 -3.33 4.50
N PHE A 165 4.07 -4.50 5.06
CA PHE A 165 3.15 -5.43 5.71
C PHE A 165 2.13 -6.08 4.78
N GLY A 166 2.33 -5.98 3.46
CA GLY A 166 1.53 -6.65 2.46
C GLY A 166 1.76 -8.16 2.42
N LYS A 167 0.82 -8.87 1.80
CA LYS A 167 0.93 -10.30 1.51
C LYS A 167 0.27 -10.63 0.16
N PHE A 168 0.66 -11.75 -0.44
CA PHE A 168 -0.11 -12.32 -1.56
C PHE A 168 -1.45 -12.85 -1.07
N GLY A 169 -2.41 -12.99 -1.99
CA GLY A 169 -3.74 -13.52 -1.74
C GLY A 169 -4.84 -12.48 -1.66
N ALA A 170 -6.02 -12.83 -2.16
CA ALA A 170 -7.23 -12.04 -2.07
C ALA A 170 -7.81 -12.07 -0.64
N LEU A 171 -8.53 -11.01 -0.24
CA LEU A 171 -9.04 -10.85 1.14
C LEU A 171 -10.23 -11.76 1.47
N ASP A 172 -10.86 -12.34 0.47
CA ASP A 172 -11.98 -13.27 0.61
C ASP A 172 -11.55 -14.75 0.64
N VAL A 173 -10.23 -15.01 0.66
CA VAL A 173 -9.63 -16.32 0.87
C VAL A 173 -9.07 -16.38 2.29
N ASP A 174 -9.51 -17.38 3.06
CA ASP A 174 -9.03 -17.62 4.43
C ASP A 174 -7.69 -18.36 4.38
N GLU A 175 -6.60 -17.64 4.63
CA GLU A 175 -5.24 -18.20 4.71
C GLU A 175 -4.39 -17.45 5.74
N PRO A 176 -3.41 -18.13 6.38
CA PRO A 176 -2.50 -17.49 7.32
C PRO A 176 -1.73 -16.34 6.68
N TRP A 177 -1.50 -15.25 7.45
CA TRP A 177 -0.76 -14.09 6.95
C TRP A 177 0.73 -14.41 6.75
N ASP A 178 1.35 -15.14 7.67
CA ASP A 178 2.81 -15.26 7.80
C ASP A 178 3.50 -15.83 6.55
N ASP A 179 2.98 -16.92 5.98
CA ASP A 179 3.64 -17.60 4.86
C ASP A 179 3.60 -16.76 3.58
N GLU A 180 2.46 -16.20 3.25
CA GLU A 180 2.30 -15.39 2.05
C GLU A 180 2.93 -13.99 2.22
N ALA A 181 2.95 -13.43 3.42
CA ALA A 181 3.67 -12.19 3.72
C ALA A 181 5.19 -12.39 3.68
N ARG A 182 5.72 -13.52 4.18
CA ARG A 182 7.14 -13.86 4.07
C ARG A 182 7.55 -14.00 2.62
N ARG A 183 6.74 -14.70 1.82
CA ARG A 183 6.98 -14.89 0.39
C ARG A 183 6.94 -13.55 -0.36
N TYR A 184 5.97 -12.69 -0.03
CA TYR A 184 5.85 -11.33 -0.55
C TYR A 184 7.06 -10.49 -0.17
N PHE A 185 7.42 -10.44 1.12
CA PHE A 185 8.56 -9.69 1.62
C PHE A 185 9.87 -10.09 0.93
N ILE A 186 10.19 -11.40 0.91
CA ILE A 186 11.44 -11.90 0.34
C ILE A 186 11.54 -11.58 -1.16
N GLY A 187 10.44 -11.74 -1.90
CA GLY A 187 10.41 -11.52 -3.34
C GLY A 187 10.51 -10.04 -3.72
N ILE A 188 9.79 -9.18 -3.03
CA ILE A 188 9.56 -7.79 -3.44
C ILE A 188 10.42 -6.81 -2.64
N VAL A 189 10.42 -6.92 -1.33
CA VAL A 189 11.04 -5.93 -0.41
C VAL A 189 12.41 -6.38 0.10
N GLY A 190 12.68 -7.69 0.16
CA GLY A 190 13.78 -8.29 0.93
C GLY A 190 15.19 -7.78 0.60
N LYS A 191 15.46 -7.38 -0.64
CA LYS A 191 16.76 -6.78 -1.03
C LYS A 191 17.01 -5.41 -0.40
N TYR A 192 15.98 -4.78 0.17
CA TYR A 192 16.03 -3.44 0.76
C TYR A 192 15.94 -3.44 2.29
N GLY A 193 16.46 -4.49 2.94
CA GLY A 193 16.37 -4.66 4.39
C GLY A 193 16.83 -3.44 5.20
N VAL A 194 17.92 -2.78 4.80
CA VAL A 194 18.40 -1.55 5.47
C VAL A 194 17.36 -0.42 5.43
N GLN A 195 16.66 -0.25 4.31
CA GLN A 195 15.62 0.77 4.16
C GLN A 195 14.40 0.43 5.02
N VAL A 196 14.01 -0.84 5.07
CA VAL A 196 12.94 -1.31 5.97
C VAL A 196 13.31 -1.08 7.43
N GLN A 197 14.53 -1.43 7.85
CA GLN A 197 15.03 -1.17 9.20
C GLN A 197 14.98 0.33 9.57
N ASN A 198 15.30 1.22 8.63
CA ASN A 198 15.18 2.66 8.86
C ASN A 198 13.72 3.10 9.02
N LEU A 199 12.80 2.55 8.21
CA LEU A 199 11.37 2.82 8.32
C LEU A 199 10.81 2.31 9.66
N LEU A 200 11.18 1.10 10.09
CA LEU A 200 10.78 0.53 11.39
C LEU A 200 11.23 1.39 12.57
N LYS A 201 12.44 1.98 12.52
CA LYS A 201 12.91 2.93 13.55
C LYS A 201 12.02 4.17 13.65
N VAL A 202 11.55 4.69 12.51
CA VAL A 202 10.61 5.82 12.52
C VAL A 202 9.25 5.37 13.04
N ALA A 203 8.73 4.23 12.55
CA ALA A 203 7.45 3.67 12.99
C ALA A 203 7.41 3.42 14.50
N ALA A 204 8.53 2.99 15.10
CA ALA A 204 8.65 2.77 16.54
C ALA A 204 8.46 4.06 17.39
N THR A 205 8.54 5.24 16.78
CA THR A 205 8.28 6.52 17.46
C THR A 205 6.81 6.94 17.39
N LEU A 206 5.97 6.21 16.65
CA LEU A 206 4.56 6.49 16.43
C LEU A 206 3.71 5.53 17.27
N ASP A 207 2.55 6.02 17.72
CA ASP A 207 1.55 5.19 18.42
C ASP A 207 0.61 4.55 17.38
N ILE A 208 1.10 3.50 16.70
CA ILE A 208 0.36 2.79 15.65
C ILE A 208 -0.54 1.74 16.29
N GLN A 209 -1.85 1.78 16.01
CA GLN A 209 -2.84 0.81 16.47
C GLN A 209 -3.46 0.01 15.31
N THR A 210 -3.32 0.51 14.08
CA THR A 210 -3.82 -0.16 12.87
C THR A 210 -2.84 0.06 11.73
N ILE A 211 -2.58 -0.97 10.93
CA ILE A 211 -1.80 -0.89 9.70
C ILE A 211 -2.71 -1.23 8.53
N CYS A 212 -2.74 -0.36 7.54
CA CYS A 212 -3.50 -0.46 6.30
C CYS A 212 -2.54 -0.61 5.12
N PRO A 213 -2.16 -1.85 4.72
CA PRO A 213 -1.27 -2.09 3.60
C PRO A 213 -2.00 -1.96 2.25
N LEU A 214 -1.26 -1.88 1.15
CA LEU A 214 -1.81 -1.89 -0.21
C LEU A 214 -2.17 -3.30 -0.70
N HIS A 215 -1.67 -4.35 -0.02
CA HIS A 215 -2.06 -5.75 -0.24
C HIS A 215 -2.32 -6.46 1.08
N GLY A 216 -3.25 -7.41 1.09
CA GLY A 216 -3.56 -8.20 2.27
C GLY A 216 -4.48 -7.50 3.28
N PRO A 217 -4.69 -8.07 4.47
CA PRO A 217 -5.66 -7.60 5.44
C PRO A 217 -5.20 -6.35 6.18
N VAL A 218 -6.18 -5.58 6.68
CA VAL A 218 -5.92 -4.57 7.71
C VAL A 218 -5.48 -5.27 8.99
N LEU A 219 -4.37 -4.82 9.56
CA LEU A 219 -3.78 -5.39 10.77
C LEU A 219 -4.08 -4.45 11.95
N ASN A 220 -4.87 -4.89 12.90
CA ASN A 220 -5.27 -4.13 14.08
C ASN A 220 -5.20 -4.91 15.39
N GLU A 221 -4.75 -6.15 15.32
CA GLU A 221 -4.50 -7.01 16.47
C GLU A 221 -3.08 -7.56 16.38
N ASN A 222 -2.45 -7.83 17.52
CA ASN A 222 -1.13 -8.46 17.61
C ASN A 222 -0.03 -7.81 16.71
N LEU A 223 -0.03 -6.48 16.56
CA LEU A 223 0.90 -5.75 15.69
C LEU A 223 2.37 -6.08 15.99
N GLY A 224 2.70 -6.39 17.25
CA GLY A 224 4.05 -6.80 17.65
C GLY A 224 4.57 -8.03 16.92
N HIS A 225 3.68 -8.97 16.55
CA HIS A 225 4.03 -10.15 15.74
C HIS A 225 4.47 -9.74 14.32
N TYR A 226 3.66 -8.97 13.62
CA TYR A 226 3.95 -8.53 12.25
C TYR A 226 5.20 -7.66 12.16
N ILE A 227 5.34 -6.71 13.10
CA ILE A 227 6.51 -5.84 13.20
C ILE A 227 7.76 -6.66 13.51
N GLY A 228 7.65 -7.65 14.42
CA GLY A 228 8.75 -8.55 14.77
C GLY A 228 9.23 -9.41 13.61
N LEU A 229 8.32 -9.92 12.76
CA LEU A 229 8.67 -10.64 11.54
C LEU A 229 9.38 -9.72 10.53
N TYR A 230 8.85 -8.51 10.32
CA TYR A 230 9.50 -7.53 9.44
C TYR A 230 10.90 -7.13 9.93
N ASP A 231 11.10 -6.99 11.25
CA ASP A 231 12.42 -6.75 11.84
C ASP A 231 13.38 -7.93 11.58
N THR A 232 12.92 -9.15 11.81
CA THR A 232 13.67 -10.38 11.57
C THR A 232 14.07 -10.50 10.10
N TRP A 233 13.11 -10.36 9.18
CA TRP A 233 13.37 -10.50 7.75
C TRP A 233 14.28 -9.40 7.20
N SER A 234 14.06 -8.15 7.61
CA SER A 234 14.83 -7.01 7.12
C SER A 234 16.22 -6.88 7.72
N SER A 235 16.47 -7.46 8.89
CA SER A 235 17.80 -7.59 9.48
C SER A 235 18.59 -8.80 8.94
N TYR A 236 17.96 -9.60 8.07
CA TYR A 236 18.51 -10.87 7.54
C TYR A 236 18.84 -11.88 8.64
N THR A 237 18.09 -11.83 9.73
CA THR A 237 18.18 -12.80 10.81
C THR A 237 17.37 -14.04 10.40
N PRO A 238 17.95 -15.25 10.45
CA PRO A 238 17.20 -16.47 10.20
C PRO A 238 16.04 -16.65 11.18
N GLU A 239 14.86 -17.04 10.69
CA GLU A 239 13.74 -17.42 11.58
C GLU A 239 14.00 -18.76 12.26
N GLU A 240 14.74 -19.64 11.59
CA GLU A 240 15.08 -20.97 12.06
C GLU A 240 16.56 -21.29 11.77
N ASP A 241 17.19 -22.00 12.68
CA ASP A 241 18.53 -22.56 12.45
C ASP A 241 18.42 -23.76 11.53
N GLY A 242 19.13 -23.74 10.40
CA GLY A 242 19.06 -24.83 9.43
C GLY A 242 20.12 -24.74 8.33
N ILE A 243 20.11 -25.75 7.47
CA ILE A 243 20.95 -25.82 6.28
C ILE A 243 20.03 -25.93 5.07
N VAL A 244 20.14 -24.98 4.13
CA VAL A 244 19.45 -25.05 2.84
C VAL A 244 20.39 -25.68 1.81
N ILE A 245 19.93 -26.77 1.19
CA ILE A 245 20.62 -27.40 0.07
C ILE A 245 19.82 -27.12 -1.20
N ALA A 246 20.31 -26.16 -2.00
CA ALA A 246 19.74 -25.90 -3.32
C ALA A 246 20.34 -26.87 -4.35
N TYR A 247 19.48 -27.59 -5.08
CA TYR A 247 19.93 -28.50 -6.13
C TYR A 247 19.05 -28.40 -7.38
N THR A 248 19.59 -28.83 -8.49
CA THR A 248 18.82 -29.03 -9.72
C THR A 248 19.19 -30.38 -10.31
N SER A 249 18.25 -31.01 -10.98
CA SER A 249 18.46 -32.29 -11.63
C SER A 249 17.72 -32.33 -12.96
N ILE A 250 18.46 -32.53 -14.07
CA ILE A 250 17.86 -32.58 -15.41
C ILE A 250 17.09 -33.89 -15.61
N TYR A 251 17.63 -35.01 -15.10
CA TYR A 251 17.05 -36.34 -15.28
C TYR A 251 16.59 -37.00 -13.96
N GLY A 252 16.58 -36.27 -12.86
CA GLY A 252 16.11 -36.79 -11.56
C GLY A 252 17.10 -37.73 -10.84
N HIS A 253 18.38 -37.72 -11.19
CA HIS A 253 19.41 -38.58 -10.62
C HIS A 253 20.42 -37.87 -9.72
N THR A 254 20.14 -36.62 -9.38
CA THR A 254 20.99 -35.83 -8.46
C THR A 254 20.61 -36.08 -7.03
#